data_991b9b95aa617610d2cf63df44c6dee8
#
_entry.id   991b9b95aa617610d2cf63df44c6dee8
#
_cell.length_a   1.000
_cell.length_b   1.000
_cell.length_c   1.000
_cell.angle_alpha   90.00
_cell.angle_beta   90.00
_cell.angle_gamma   90.00
#
_symmetry.space_group_name_H-M   'P 1'
#
loop_
_entity.id
_entity.type
_entity.pdbx_description
1 polymer ?
#
loop_
_entity_poly.entity_id
_entity_poly.type
_entity_poly.pdbx_seq_one_letter_code
_entity_poly.pdbx_strand_id
1 'polypeptide(L)'
;MLQAIVSVSTWTAHEINADFVRICLACLDLWYKGEGPYSRGDSNSNAFLIKTPHAVEGERDMLMFAGIGRAFAGFVPTEFLNRTSYPPSTFSWSTVKIHPQNTAGYVQIQSANAIDTPEVNLNYFAEGAETDLNAMLDTVAFARRAFASTEAPVGPVISVSPPCPPEDILDTGYCRDTQIDKDWIQDQAFSHHPTSTNKVGPDSDPLAVLDTRLRVRGVQGLRVVDASAFPRCPGAFPAVSTFLLSERATDLVLEDVGKW
;
A
#
# COMPACT_ATOMS: atom_id res chain seq x y z
N MET A 1 -8.91 -15.04 8.43
CA MET A 1 -7.59 -14.54 7.96
C MET A 1 -7.82 -13.17 7.36
N LEU A 2 -7.11 -12.16 7.81
CA LEU A 2 -7.10 -10.82 7.23
C LEU A 2 -5.71 -10.59 6.64
N GLN A 3 -5.64 -10.29 5.36
CA GLN A 3 -4.43 -9.81 4.72
C GLN A 3 -4.58 -8.34 4.36
N ALA A 4 -3.50 -7.59 4.40
CA ALA A 4 -3.48 -6.21 4.00
C ALA A 4 -2.12 -5.87 3.37
N ILE A 5 -2.16 -5.11 2.29
CA ILE A 5 -0.97 -4.56 1.67
C ILE A 5 -0.26 -3.67 2.69
N VAL A 6 0.99 -3.97 2.97
CA VAL A 6 1.81 -3.16 3.90
C VAL A 6 2.48 -2.04 3.12
N SER A 7 2.36 -0.84 3.62
CA SER A 7 2.92 0.36 3.01
C SER A 7 3.75 1.15 4.01
N VAL A 8 4.85 1.72 3.56
CA VAL A 8 5.62 2.75 4.26
C VAL A 8 6.01 3.83 3.26
N SER A 9 6.29 5.04 3.74
CA SER A 9 6.75 6.14 2.91
C SER A 9 8.11 6.60 3.35
N THR A 10 9.07 6.55 2.44
CA THR A 10 10.37 7.21 2.60
C THR A 10 10.27 8.61 2.01
N TRP A 11 10.82 9.61 2.64
CA TRP A 11 10.76 10.96 2.15
C TRP A 11 12.06 11.74 2.38
N THR A 12 12.18 12.81 1.62
CA THR A 12 13.35 13.70 1.64
C THR A 12 12.91 15.12 1.86
N ALA A 13 13.74 15.91 2.52
CA ALA A 13 13.62 17.35 2.49
C ALA A 13 14.60 17.87 1.44
N HIS A 14 14.10 18.51 0.40
CA HIS A 14 14.90 19.21 -0.59
C HIS A 14 14.32 20.61 -0.79
N GLU A 15 15.16 21.60 -0.89
CA GLU A 15 14.74 22.94 -1.34
C GLU A 15 14.43 22.86 -2.85
N ILE A 16 13.31 22.27 -3.22
CA ILE A 16 12.74 22.51 -4.53
C ILE A 16 12.28 23.96 -4.54
N ASN A 17 12.74 24.71 -5.51
CA ASN A 17 12.42 26.11 -5.68
C ASN A 17 10.92 26.37 -5.39
N ALA A 18 10.63 27.27 -4.45
CA ALA A 18 9.28 27.57 -3.96
C ALA A 18 8.28 27.97 -5.08
N ASP A 19 8.76 28.25 -6.27
CA ASP A 19 7.95 28.53 -7.46
C ASP A 19 7.14 27.32 -7.95
N PHE A 20 7.50 26.10 -7.55
CA PHE A 20 6.79 24.88 -7.98
C PHE A 20 5.49 24.62 -7.20
N VAL A 21 5.30 25.29 -6.07
CA VAL A 21 4.13 25.11 -5.17
C VAL A 21 3.14 26.27 -5.24
N ARG A 22 3.43 27.32 -6.01
CA ARG A 22 2.46 28.37 -6.27
C ARG A 22 1.32 27.85 -7.10
N ILE A 23 0.09 28.16 -6.68
CA ILE A 23 -1.11 27.94 -7.50
C ILE A 23 -0.85 28.58 -8.87
N CYS A 24 -0.63 27.76 -9.87
CA CYS A 24 -0.41 28.22 -11.22
C CYS A 24 -1.80 28.49 -11.85
N LEU A 25 -2.23 29.76 -11.84
CA LEU A 25 -3.53 30.13 -12.45
C LEU A 25 -3.58 29.78 -13.93
N ALA A 26 -2.47 29.96 -14.67
CA ALA A 26 -2.38 29.52 -16.06
C ALA A 26 -2.50 27.98 -16.20
N CYS A 27 -2.02 27.23 -15.23
CA CYS A 27 -2.20 25.78 -15.20
C CYS A 27 -3.66 25.37 -14.95
N LEU A 28 -4.40 26.16 -14.19
CA LEU A 28 -5.83 25.93 -13.95
C LEU A 28 -6.64 26.18 -15.23
N ASP A 29 -6.30 27.25 -15.98
CA ASP A 29 -6.93 27.54 -17.28
C ASP A 29 -6.67 26.40 -18.31
N LEU A 30 -5.49 25.81 -18.27
CA LEU A 30 -5.16 24.63 -19.08
C LEU A 30 -5.94 23.40 -18.62
N TRP A 31 -6.09 23.23 -17.31
CA TRP A 31 -6.86 22.11 -16.74
C TRP A 31 -8.32 22.11 -17.20
N TYR A 32 -8.95 23.28 -17.25
CA TYR A 32 -10.33 23.41 -17.79
C TYR A 32 -10.43 23.01 -19.27
N LYS A 33 -9.32 23.00 -19.98
CA LYS A 33 -9.22 22.53 -21.38
C LYS A 33 -8.80 21.06 -21.49
N GLY A 34 -8.60 20.36 -20.37
CA GLY A 34 -8.05 19.01 -20.33
C GLY A 34 -6.53 18.96 -20.64
N GLU A 35 -5.84 20.08 -20.52
CA GLU A 35 -4.43 20.24 -20.82
C GLU A 35 -3.63 20.63 -19.58
N GLY A 36 -2.31 20.64 -19.71
CA GLY A 36 -1.40 21.15 -18.69
C GLY A 36 -1.12 20.18 -17.53
N PRO A 37 -0.34 20.61 -16.53
CA PRO A 37 0.16 19.74 -15.49
C PRO A 37 -0.94 19.24 -14.54
N TYR A 38 -2.02 19.98 -14.35
CA TYR A 38 -3.14 19.58 -13.48
C TYR A 38 -4.10 18.57 -14.12
N SER A 39 -4.07 18.40 -15.44
CA SER A 39 -4.85 17.38 -16.15
C SER A 39 -4.17 16.01 -16.15
N ARG A 40 -2.90 15.94 -15.80
CA ARG A 40 -2.21 14.70 -15.52
C ARG A 40 -2.58 14.32 -14.09
N GLY A 41 -3.19 13.17 -13.88
CA GLY A 41 -3.61 12.69 -12.56
C GLY A 41 -2.67 13.03 -11.42
N ASP A 42 -2.97 12.66 -10.19
CA ASP A 42 -2.23 13.06 -9.01
C ASP A 42 -0.68 13.00 -9.21
N SER A 43 0.05 13.68 -8.40
CA SER A 43 1.50 13.92 -8.47
C SER A 43 2.39 12.65 -8.53
N ASN A 44 1.83 11.47 -8.74
CA ASN A 44 2.56 10.21 -8.88
C ASN A 44 3.09 10.09 -10.31
N SER A 45 4.28 10.60 -10.54
CA SER A 45 4.89 10.62 -11.89
C SER A 45 5.65 9.35 -12.25
N ASN A 46 6.07 8.57 -11.26
CA ASN A 46 6.88 7.38 -11.44
C ASN A 46 6.43 6.25 -10.52
N ALA A 47 6.36 5.04 -11.07
CA ALA A 47 6.12 3.83 -10.31
C ALA A 47 7.10 2.73 -10.71
N PHE A 48 7.57 1.95 -9.76
CA PHE A 48 8.45 0.81 -9.95
C PHE A 48 7.79 -0.44 -9.37
N LEU A 49 7.72 -1.49 -10.16
CA LEU A 49 7.43 -2.83 -9.72
C LEU A 49 8.74 -3.59 -9.55
N ILE A 50 9.12 -3.83 -8.32
CA ILE A 50 10.40 -4.43 -7.94
C ILE A 50 10.17 -5.88 -7.55
N LYS A 51 11.08 -6.75 -7.96
CA LYS A 51 11.22 -8.11 -7.44
C LYS A 51 12.41 -8.11 -6.50
N THR A 52 12.12 -8.29 -5.21
CA THR A 52 13.19 -8.44 -4.22
C THR A 52 13.72 -9.87 -4.16
N PRO A 53 14.88 -10.12 -3.53
CA PRO A 53 15.34 -11.47 -3.22
C PRO A 53 14.38 -12.26 -2.31
N HIS A 54 13.46 -11.58 -1.64
CA HIS A 54 12.46 -12.13 -0.72
C HIS A 54 11.11 -12.40 -1.39
N ALA A 55 11.04 -12.25 -2.71
CA ALA A 55 9.82 -12.52 -3.47
C ALA A 55 9.51 -14.02 -3.46
N VAL A 56 8.28 -14.35 -3.06
CA VAL A 56 7.79 -15.73 -3.10
C VAL A 56 7.30 -16.04 -4.52
N GLU A 57 7.52 -17.27 -4.99
CA GLU A 57 7.06 -17.75 -6.30
C GLU A 57 7.61 -16.98 -7.51
N GLY A 58 8.60 -16.12 -7.30
CA GLY A 58 9.24 -15.38 -8.39
C GLY A 58 8.45 -14.18 -8.92
N GLU A 59 7.33 -13.84 -8.31
CA GLU A 59 6.53 -12.66 -8.61
C GLU A 59 7.25 -11.35 -8.23
N ARG A 60 6.83 -10.21 -8.80
CA ARG A 60 7.20 -8.91 -8.26
C ARG A 60 6.42 -8.69 -6.98
N ASP A 61 7.11 -8.33 -5.92
CA ASP A 61 6.54 -8.30 -4.58
C ASP A 61 6.45 -6.91 -3.97
N MET A 62 7.10 -5.93 -4.61
CA MET A 62 7.10 -4.54 -4.14
C MET A 62 6.65 -3.58 -5.24
N LEU A 63 5.79 -2.63 -4.86
CA LEU A 63 5.44 -1.47 -5.65
C LEU A 63 5.98 -0.22 -4.95
N MET A 64 6.71 0.60 -5.66
CA MET A 64 7.09 1.94 -5.22
C MET A 64 6.50 2.97 -6.14
N PHE A 65 5.98 4.06 -5.59
CA PHE A 65 5.53 5.20 -6.35
C PHE A 65 5.91 6.50 -5.66
N ALA A 66 6.21 7.50 -6.46
CA ALA A 66 6.72 8.77 -6.00
C ALA A 66 5.62 9.81 -5.89
N GLY A 67 5.71 10.67 -4.88
CA GLY A 67 4.84 11.82 -4.69
C GLY A 67 5.63 13.09 -4.39
N ILE A 68 5.24 14.20 -5.01
CA ILE A 68 5.81 15.53 -4.75
C ILE A 68 4.94 16.25 -3.73
N GLY A 69 5.57 16.91 -2.76
CA GLY A 69 4.88 17.72 -1.76
C GLY A 69 4.07 16.93 -0.74
N ARG A 70 4.32 15.64 -0.63
CA ARG A 70 3.66 14.75 0.35
C ARG A 70 4.69 13.91 1.07
N ALA A 71 4.64 13.96 2.38
CA ALA A 71 5.25 12.96 3.25
C ALA A 71 4.16 12.34 4.11
N PHE A 72 4.23 11.03 4.26
CA PHE A 72 3.41 10.32 5.24
C PHE A 72 4.34 9.86 6.36
N ALA A 73 4.19 10.44 7.53
CA ALA A 73 4.86 9.96 8.73
C ALA A 73 3.89 9.05 9.49
N GLY A 74 3.71 7.84 8.98
CA GLY A 74 2.78 6.86 9.51
C GLY A 74 1.31 7.23 9.38
N PHE A 75 0.44 6.32 9.73
CA PHE A 75 -1.01 6.55 9.80
C PHE A 75 -1.44 6.82 11.24
N VAL A 76 -0.66 7.65 11.95
CA VAL A 76 -1.06 8.13 13.27
C VAL A 76 -2.06 9.27 13.07
N PRO A 77 -3.29 9.18 13.58
CA PRO A 77 -4.35 10.17 13.30
C PRO A 77 -3.95 11.61 13.59
N THR A 78 -3.12 11.84 14.60
CA THR A 78 -2.63 13.17 14.99
C THR A 78 -1.64 13.76 13.99
N GLU A 79 -0.78 12.94 13.40
CA GLU A 79 0.24 13.38 12.43
C GLU A 79 -0.33 13.47 11.02
N PHE A 80 -1.26 12.57 10.66
CA PHE A 80 -1.99 12.65 9.40
C PHE A 80 -2.78 13.96 9.27
N LEU A 81 -3.29 14.49 10.36
CA LEU A 81 -4.00 15.77 10.40
C LEU A 81 -3.05 16.98 10.32
N ASN A 82 -1.77 16.79 10.63
CA ASN A 82 -0.78 17.87 10.66
C ASN A 82 0.00 17.98 9.33
N ARG A 83 -0.72 17.92 8.21
CA ARG A 83 -0.16 18.01 6.85
C ARG A 83 0.60 19.32 6.56
N THR A 84 0.46 20.31 7.40
CA THR A 84 1.10 21.62 7.27
C THR A 84 2.53 21.65 7.79
N SER A 85 3.02 20.57 8.41
CA SER A 85 4.35 20.53 9.01
C SER A 85 5.47 20.13 8.04
N TYR A 86 5.13 19.69 6.82
CA TYR A 86 6.13 19.29 5.85
C TYR A 86 6.43 20.40 4.86
N PRO A 87 7.72 20.69 4.60
CA PRO A 87 8.09 21.67 3.59
C PRO A 87 7.47 21.32 2.23
N PRO A 88 7.03 22.31 1.45
CA PRO A 88 6.54 22.09 0.08
C PRO A 88 7.55 21.39 -0.83
N SER A 89 8.82 21.46 -0.48
CA SER A 89 9.95 20.82 -1.14
C SER A 89 10.11 19.33 -0.83
N THR A 90 9.19 18.74 -0.09
CA THR A 90 9.26 17.33 0.27
C THR A 90 8.95 16.44 -0.93
N PHE A 91 9.77 15.45 -1.16
CA PHE A 91 9.54 14.37 -2.12
C PHE A 91 9.50 13.04 -1.38
N SER A 92 8.57 12.17 -1.72
CA SER A 92 8.42 10.89 -1.05
C SER A 92 8.31 9.73 -2.03
N TRP A 93 8.83 8.59 -1.61
CA TRP A 93 8.51 7.29 -2.18
C TRP A 93 7.61 6.54 -1.22
N SER A 94 6.42 6.16 -1.68
CA SER A 94 5.59 5.19 -0.98
C SER A 94 6.00 3.80 -1.42
N THR A 95 6.32 2.96 -0.47
CA THR A 95 6.79 1.59 -0.66
C THR A 95 5.70 0.64 -0.20
N VAL A 96 5.29 -0.28 -1.04
CA VAL A 96 4.11 -1.13 -0.84
C VAL A 96 4.50 -2.59 -1.06
N LYS A 97 4.39 -3.42 -0.02
CA LYS A 97 4.47 -4.88 -0.14
C LYS A 97 3.15 -5.39 -0.69
N ILE A 98 3.12 -5.73 -1.97
CA ILE A 98 1.90 -6.08 -2.70
C ILE A 98 1.45 -7.53 -2.53
N HIS A 99 2.37 -8.42 -2.16
CA HIS A 99 2.09 -9.83 -1.82
C HIS A 99 2.62 -10.13 -0.42
N PRO A 100 1.95 -9.64 0.65
CA PRO A 100 2.37 -9.90 2.01
C PRO A 100 2.25 -11.40 2.35
N GLN A 101 3.22 -11.90 3.11
CA GLN A 101 3.19 -13.26 3.63
C GLN A 101 2.47 -13.36 4.96
N ASN A 102 2.18 -12.23 5.60
CA ASN A 102 1.45 -12.19 6.86
C ASN A 102 0.01 -12.69 6.70
N THR A 103 -0.36 -13.69 7.48
CA THR A 103 -1.71 -14.27 7.54
C THR A 103 -2.34 -14.16 8.94
N ALA A 104 -1.67 -13.54 9.90
CA ALA A 104 -2.08 -13.47 11.29
C ALA A 104 -3.18 -12.44 11.60
N GLY A 105 -3.54 -11.59 10.63
CA GLY A 105 -4.58 -10.59 10.81
C GLY A 105 -5.97 -11.20 10.98
N TYR A 106 -6.82 -10.54 11.80
CA TYR A 106 -8.20 -10.99 12.02
C TYR A 106 -9.17 -9.82 12.18
N VAL A 107 -10.46 -10.16 11.97
CA VAL A 107 -11.61 -9.34 12.34
C VAL A 107 -12.50 -10.18 13.24
N GLN A 108 -12.83 -9.68 14.42
CA GLN A 108 -13.60 -10.40 15.43
C GLN A 108 -14.80 -9.58 15.91
N ILE A 109 -15.98 -10.20 15.91
CA ILE A 109 -17.20 -9.62 16.47
C ILE A 109 -17.06 -9.56 17.99
N GLN A 110 -17.32 -8.39 18.58
CA GLN A 110 -17.17 -8.14 20.02
C GLN A 110 -18.45 -8.44 20.82
N SER A 111 -19.62 -8.35 20.17
CA SER A 111 -20.91 -8.56 20.82
C SER A 111 -22.00 -9.04 19.85
N ALA A 112 -23.18 -9.35 20.34
CA ALA A 112 -24.36 -9.64 19.52
C ALA A 112 -25.04 -8.37 18.96
N ASN A 113 -24.61 -7.20 19.37
CA ASN A 113 -25.12 -5.93 18.84
C ASN A 113 -24.40 -5.56 17.54
N ALA A 114 -25.11 -5.52 16.41
CA ALA A 114 -24.54 -5.25 15.09
C ALA A 114 -23.97 -3.84 14.90
N ILE A 115 -24.22 -2.93 15.85
CA ILE A 115 -23.70 -1.55 15.84
C ILE A 115 -22.30 -1.48 16.48
N ASP A 116 -21.95 -2.46 17.30
CA ASP A 116 -20.66 -2.46 17.97
C ASP A 116 -19.55 -2.71 16.95
N THR A 117 -18.55 -1.86 16.99
CA THR A 117 -17.38 -1.96 16.07
C THR A 117 -16.65 -3.29 16.33
N PRO A 118 -16.38 -4.09 15.29
CA PRO A 118 -15.58 -5.30 15.47
C PRO A 118 -14.15 -4.94 15.85
N GLU A 119 -13.47 -5.85 16.52
CA GLU A 119 -12.02 -5.78 16.69
C GLU A 119 -11.35 -6.08 15.34
N VAL A 120 -10.50 -5.18 14.89
CA VAL A 120 -9.69 -5.35 13.67
C VAL A 120 -8.23 -5.29 14.05
N ASN A 121 -7.52 -6.40 13.87
CA ASN A 121 -6.08 -6.45 14.12
C ASN A 121 -5.37 -6.97 12.89
N LEU A 122 -4.52 -6.13 12.30
CA LEU A 122 -3.75 -6.48 11.11
C LEU A 122 -2.56 -7.38 11.44
N ASN A 123 -2.09 -7.39 12.68
CA ASN A 123 -0.95 -8.18 13.17
C ASN A 123 0.24 -8.15 12.21
N TYR A 124 0.58 -6.96 11.70
CA TYR A 124 1.70 -6.80 10.79
C TYR A 124 2.95 -7.45 11.35
N PHE A 125 3.67 -8.15 10.49
CA PHE A 125 4.92 -8.81 10.81
C PHE A 125 4.82 -9.91 11.89
N ALA A 126 3.63 -10.44 12.21
CA ALA A 126 3.49 -11.56 13.13
C ALA A 126 3.85 -12.91 12.48
N GLU A 127 3.42 -13.12 11.23
CA GLU A 127 3.77 -14.28 10.40
C GLU A 127 4.43 -13.80 9.11
N GLY A 128 5.39 -14.56 8.58
CA GLY A 128 6.15 -14.16 7.39
C GLY A 128 6.93 -12.85 7.55
N ALA A 129 7.09 -12.38 8.80
CA ALA A 129 7.64 -11.08 9.14
C ALA A 129 9.00 -10.83 8.51
N GLU A 130 9.90 -11.82 8.58
CA GLU A 130 11.25 -11.66 8.05
C GLU A 130 11.24 -11.44 6.54
N THR A 131 10.40 -12.17 5.80
CA THR A 131 10.25 -12.01 4.36
C THR A 131 9.68 -10.64 4.01
N ASP A 132 8.60 -10.22 4.65
CA ASP A 132 7.93 -8.95 4.35
C ASP A 132 8.79 -7.76 4.77
N LEU A 133 9.39 -7.82 5.95
CA LEU A 133 10.23 -6.76 6.50
C LEU A 133 11.52 -6.56 5.69
N ASN A 134 12.20 -7.65 5.30
CA ASN A 134 13.40 -7.56 4.51
C ASN A 134 13.12 -7.07 3.08
N ALA A 135 11.99 -7.45 2.48
CA ALA A 135 11.58 -6.90 1.18
C ALA A 135 11.36 -5.39 1.26
N MET A 136 10.77 -4.89 2.35
CA MET A 136 10.58 -3.46 2.57
C MET A 136 11.92 -2.75 2.84
N LEU A 137 12.82 -3.38 3.59
CA LEU A 137 14.18 -2.89 3.83
C LEU A 137 14.95 -2.71 2.51
N ASP A 138 14.88 -3.69 1.61
CA ASP A 138 15.51 -3.61 0.28
C ASP A 138 14.99 -2.42 -0.54
N THR A 139 13.71 -2.12 -0.44
CA THR A 139 13.12 -0.98 -1.14
C THR A 139 13.45 0.37 -0.49
N VAL A 140 13.64 0.42 0.82
CA VAL A 140 14.21 1.59 1.51
C VAL A 140 15.63 1.86 1.01
N ALA A 141 16.46 0.83 0.95
CA ALA A 141 17.81 0.93 0.42
C ALA A 141 17.83 1.36 -1.07
N PHE A 142 16.90 0.83 -1.87
CA PHE A 142 16.73 1.27 -3.26
C PHE A 142 16.35 2.76 -3.35
N ALA A 143 15.40 3.22 -2.54
CA ALA A 143 14.97 4.62 -2.51
C ALA A 143 16.12 5.57 -2.18
N ARG A 144 16.95 5.22 -1.17
CA ARG A 144 18.14 6.01 -0.80
C ARG A 144 19.13 6.12 -1.95
N ARG A 145 19.41 5.01 -2.66
CA ARG A 145 20.28 5.05 -3.84
C ARG A 145 19.69 5.92 -4.96
N ALA A 146 18.39 5.79 -5.20
CA ALA A 146 17.71 6.61 -6.20
C ALA A 146 17.81 8.10 -5.86
N PHE A 147 17.62 8.48 -4.59
CA PHE A 147 17.80 9.85 -4.14
C PHE A 147 19.26 10.33 -4.26
N ALA A 148 20.20 9.52 -3.83
CA ALA A 148 21.62 9.86 -3.92
C ALA A 148 22.11 10.04 -5.35
N SER A 149 21.46 9.40 -6.34
CA SER A 149 21.78 9.50 -7.75
C SER A 149 21.12 10.67 -8.49
N THR A 150 20.30 11.49 -7.78
CA THR A 150 19.65 12.64 -8.40
C THR A 150 20.65 13.77 -8.67
N GLU A 151 20.51 14.38 -9.84
CA GLU A 151 21.36 15.48 -10.31
C GLU A 151 20.59 16.81 -10.31
N ALA A 152 21.34 17.90 -10.44
CA ALA A 152 20.74 19.24 -10.59
C ALA A 152 19.80 19.28 -11.84
N PRO A 153 18.66 19.98 -11.77
CA PRO A 153 18.24 20.91 -10.70
C PRO A 153 17.50 20.24 -9.52
N VAL A 154 17.27 18.94 -9.56
CA VAL A 154 16.47 18.21 -8.54
C VAL A 154 17.35 17.73 -7.39
N GLY A 155 18.57 17.36 -7.68
CA GLY A 155 19.51 16.83 -6.69
C GLY A 155 20.70 17.74 -6.40
N PRO A 156 21.59 17.34 -5.50
CA PRO A 156 21.52 16.12 -4.69
C PRO A 156 20.41 16.16 -3.64
N VAL A 157 19.76 15.02 -3.42
CA VAL A 157 18.67 14.88 -2.47
C VAL A 157 19.15 14.11 -1.24
N ILE A 158 18.91 14.65 -0.06
CA ILE A 158 19.26 14.01 1.20
C ILE A 158 18.02 13.27 1.73
N SER A 159 18.15 11.98 1.97
CA SER A 159 17.10 11.19 2.62
C SER A 159 16.97 11.61 4.08
N VAL A 160 15.74 11.89 4.51
CA VAL A 160 15.42 12.30 5.90
C VAL A 160 14.71 11.17 6.64
N SER A 161 14.08 10.27 5.93
CA SER A 161 13.35 9.15 6.50
C SER A 161 13.51 7.90 5.62
N PRO A 162 13.76 6.74 6.20
CA PRO A 162 14.00 6.43 7.63
C PRO A 162 15.21 7.15 8.25
N PRO A 163 15.25 7.29 9.59
CA PRO A 163 16.22 8.11 10.32
C PRO A 163 17.59 7.42 10.48
N CYS A 164 18.22 7.06 9.38
CA CYS A 164 19.61 6.59 9.42
C CYS A 164 20.55 7.79 9.34
N PRO A 165 21.57 7.88 10.23
CA PRO A 165 22.59 8.91 10.12
C PRO A 165 23.25 8.88 8.73
N PRO A 166 23.46 10.04 8.06
CA PRO A 166 24.02 10.06 6.71
C PRO A 166 25.36 9.33 6.58
N GLU A 167 26.22 9.40 7.59
CA GLU A 167 27.52 8.72 7.67
C GLU A 167 27.40 7.19 7.78
N ASP A 168 26.23 6.69 8.19
CA ASP A 168 25.96 5.27 8.32
C ASP A 168 25.17 4.69 7.13
N ILE A 169 24.82 5.52 6.17
CA ILE A 169 24.23 5.03 4.91
C ILE A 169 25.35 4.47 4.04
N LEU A 170 25.32 3.19 3.78
CA LEU A 170 26.27 2.50 2.92
C LEU A 170 25.99 2.78 1.44
N ASP A 171 26.98 2.55 0.58
CA ASP A 171 26.82 2.66 -0.89
C ASP A 171 25.68 1.77 -1.44
N THR A 172 25.39 0.71 -0.72
CA THR A 172 24.24 -0.19 -0.99
C THR A 172 22.89 0.44 -0.65
N GLY A 173 22.85 1.58 0.02
CA GLY A 173 21.65 2.27 0.50
C GLY A 173 21.11 1.76 1.84
N TYR A 174 21.63 0.67 2.36
CA TYR A 174 21.29 0.20 3.72
C TYR A 174 21.90 1.10 4.78
N CYS A 175 21.21 1.21 5.91
CA CYS A 175 21.82 1.70 7.11
C CYS A 175 22.84 0.66 7.64
N ARG A 176 23.99 1.11 8.17
CA ARG A 176 24.99 0.21 8.78
C ARG A 176 24.37 -0.66 9.87
N ASP A 177 23.55 -0.08 10.72
CA ASP A 177 22.65 -0.80 11.60
C ASP A 177 21.26 -0.91 10.94
N THR A 178 20.99 -2.04 10.31
CA THR A 178 19.72 -2.29 9.63
C THR A 178 18.53 -2.38 10.60
N GLN A 179 18.76 -2.53 11.90
CA GLN A 179 17.68 -2.57 12.88
C GLN A 179 16.96 -1.23 12.98
N ILE A 180 17.67 -0.12 12.83
CA ILE A 180 17.10 1.24 12.78
C ILE A 180 16.00 1.32 11.69
N ASP A 181 16.30 0.83 10.49
CA ASP A 181 15.34 0.83 9.38
C ASP A 181 14.19 -0.13 9.64
N LYS A 182 14.48 -1.31 10.20
CA LYS A 182 13.45 -2.32 10.50
C LYS A 182 12.45 -1.81 11.55
N ASP A 183 12.94 -1.22 12.62
CA ASP A 183 12.10 -0.65 13.68
C ASP A 183 11.21 0.47 13.10
N TRP A 184 11.80 1.34 12.30
CA TRP A 184 11.04 2.41 11.64
C TRP A 184 9.96 1.87 10.69
N ILE A 185 10.28 0.83 9.89
CA ILE A 185 9.31 0.20 9.00
C ILE A 185 8.14 -0.37 9.81
N GLN A 186 8.41 -1.04 10.92
CA GLN A 186 7.38 -1.61 11.78
C GLN A 186 6.50 -0.53 12.43
N ASP A 187 7.10 0.56 12.90
CA ASP A 187 6.38 1.67 13.53
C ASP A 187 5.52 2.46 12.52
N GLN A 188 5.97 2.55 11.27
CA GLN A 188 5.31 3.35 10.25
C GLN A 188 4.41 2.54 9.31
N ALA A 189 4.35 1.21 9.48
CA ALA A 189 3.55 0.35 8.62
C ALA A 189 2.06 0.66 8.73
N PHE A 190 1.41 0.78 7.60
CA PHE A 190 -0.03 0.99 7.51
C PHE A 190 -0.62 0.30 6.28
N SER A 191 -1.95 0.25 6.18
CA SER A 191 -2.63 -0.23 4.99
C SER A 191 -3.97 0.43 4.75
N HIS A 192 -4.34 0.49 3.47
CA HIS A 192 -5.67 0.88 3.01
C HIS A 192 -6.41 -0.28 2.31
N HIS A 193 -5.79 -1.45 2.20
CA HIS A 193 -6.24 -2.52 1.31
C HIS A 193 -6.40 -3.86 2.05
N PRO A 194 -7.30 -3.94 3.05
CA PRO A 194 -7.61 -5.19 3.72
C PRO A 194 -8.36 -6.14 2.78
N THR A 195 -8.01 -7.44 2.85
CA THR A 195 -8.59 -8.49 2.01
C THR A 195 -8.74 -9.80 2.78
N SER A 196 -9.38 -10.79 2.18
CA SER A 196 -9.30 -12.22 2.53
C SER A 196 -10.01 -12.67 3.81
N THR A 197 -10.80 -11.81 4.46
CA THR A 197 -11.55 -12.21 5.67
C THR A 197 -12.70 -13.17 5.39
N ASN A 198 -13.27 -13.15 4.18
CA ASN A 198 -14.35 -14.05 3.74
C ASN A 198 -13.92 -14.84 2.49
N LYS A 199 -12.70 -15.39 2.51
CA LYS A 199 -12.08 -15.96 1.30
C LYS A 199 -12.89 -17.06 0.63
N VAL A 200 -12.84 -17.07 -0.69
CA VAL A 200 -13.24 -18.22 -1.52
C VAL A 200 -12.21 -19.33 -1.32
N GLY A 201 -12.68 -20.57 -1.25
CA GLY A 201 -11.78 -21.72 -1.20
C GLY A 201 -12.49 -23.04 -1.47
N PRO A 202 -11.73 -24.14 -1.62
CA PRO A 202 -12.28 -25.47 -1.77
C PRO A 202 -12.95 -25.96 -0.47
N ASP A 203 -13.76 -27.02 -0.56
CA ASP A 203 -14.42 -27.64 0.59
C ASP A 203 -13.43 -28.21 1.60
N SER A 204 -12.22 -28.52 1.18
CA SER A 204 -11.13 -28.99 2.03
C SER A 204 -10.47 -27.89 2.87
N ASP A 205 -10.71 -26.62 2.56
CA ASP A 205 -10.16 -25.49 3.32
C ASP A 205 -11.11 -25.08 4.45
N PRO A 206 -10.79 -25.40 5.71
CA PRO A 206 -11.65 -25.09 6.86
C PRO A 206 -11.84 -23.59 7.10
N LEU A 207 -11.01 -22.73 6.50
CA LEU A 207 -11.10 -21.30 6.59
C LEU A 207 -11.84 -20.66 5.40
N ALA A 208 -12.26 -21.46 4.41
CA ALA A 208 -13.05 -20.95 3.30
C ALA A 208 -14.46 -20.58 3.75
N VAL A 209 -14.79 -19.29 3.66
CA VAL A 209 -16.12 -18.77 3.98
C VAL A 209 -17.06 -18.88 2.78
N LEU A 210 -16.52 -18.74 1.57
CA LEU A 210 -17.30 -18.72 0.34
C LEU A 210 -16.99 -19.93 -0.56
N ASP A 211 -18.03 -20.37 -1.27
CA ASP A 211 -17.85 -21.28 -2.40
C ASP A 211 -17.45 -20.55 -3.70
N THR A 212 -17.22 -21.27 -4.79
CA THR A 212 -16.83 -20.70 -6.09
C THR A 212 -17.91 -19.85 -6.75
N ARG A 213 -19.14 -19.84 -6.22
CA ARG A 213 -20.22 -18.96 -6.63
C ARG A 213 -20.41 -17.77 -5.67
N LEU A 214 -19.42 -17.51 -4.80
CA LEU A 214 -19.40 -16.43 -3.81
C LEU A 214 -20.54 -16.53 -2.77
N ARG A 215 -21.12 -17.71 -2.59
CA ARG A 215 -22.15 -17.97 -1.58
C ARG A 215 -21.51 -18.30 -0.26
N VAL A 216 -22.07 -17.76 0.82
CA VAL A 216 -21.62 -18.06 2.19
C VAL A 216 -21.97 -19.52 2.52
N ARG A 217 -20.96 -20.29 2.91
CA ARG A 217 -21.12 -21.71 3.28
C ARG A 217 -22.01 -21.85 4.51
N GLY A 218 -22.93 -22.80 4.47
CA GLY A 218 -23.86 -23.07 5.57
C GLY A 218 -25.00 -22.06 5.72
N VAL A 219 -25.09 -21.03 4.89
CA VAL A 219 -26.16 -20.01 4.88
C VAL A 219 -26.82 -19.96 3.52
N GLN A 220 -28.14 -19.97 3.49
CA GLN A 220 -28.90 -19.88 2.24
C GLN A 220 -29.16 -18.41 1.87
N GLY A 221 -29.10 -18.10 0.58
CA GLY A 221 -29.46 -16.79 0.04
C GLY A 221 -28.50 -15.64 0.32
N LEU A 222 -27.28 -15.92 0.83
CA LEU A 222 -26.29 -14.92 1.15
C LEU A 222 -25.01 -15.08 0.30
N ARG A 223 -24.51 -13.97 -0.25
CA ARG A 223 -23.23 -13.84 -0.93
C ARG A 223 -22.39 -12.70 -0.34
N VAL A 224 -21.08 -12.79 -0.53
CA VAL A 224 -20.14 -11.68 -0.28
C VAL A 224 -19.40 -11.39 -1.57
N VAL A 225 -19.44 -10.13 -2.00
CA VAL A 225 -18.84 -9.65 -3.27
C VAL A 225 -18.04 -8.38 -2.99
N ASP A 226 -16.90 -8.55 -2.39
CA ASP A 226 -15.94 -7.47 -2.11
C ASP A 226 -14.52 -8.05 -1.95
N ALA A 227 -13.56 -7.20 -1.60
CA ALA A 227 -12.16 -7.60 -1.47
C ALA A 227 -11.92 -8.66 -0.38
N SER A 228 -12.84 -8.88 0.55
CA SER A 228 -12.73 -9.95 1.55
C SER A 228 -12.82 -11.35 0.94
N ALA A 229 -13.40 -11.48 -0.26
CA ALA A 229 -13.56 -12.75 -0.96
C ALA A 229 -12.26 -13.29 -1.57
N PHE A 230 -11.23 -12.48 -1.75
CA PHE A 230 -9.97 -12.97 -2.31
C PHE A 230 -9.33 -14.04 -1.44
N PRO A 231 -8.85 -15.16 -2.01
CA PRO A 231 -8.16 -16.20 -1.25
C PRO A 231 -6.80 -15.75 -0.71
N ARG A 232 -6.16 -14.80 -1.40
CA ARG A 232 -4.97 -14.04 -0.99
C ARG A 232 -5.04 -12.64 -1.55
N CYS A 233 -4.26 -11.72 -1.01
CA CYS A 233 -4.17 -10.37 -1.55
C CYS A 233 -3.74 -10.42 -3.02
N PRO A 234 -4.53 -9.84 -3.96
CA PRO A 234 -4.27 -9.97 -5.39
C PRO A 234 -3.05 -9.17 -5.88
N GLY A 235 -2.43 -8.41 -5.00
CA GLY A 235 -1.31 -7.53 -5.32
C GLY A 235 -1.74 -6.17 -5.89
N ALA A 236 -0.78 -5.25 -6.03
CA ALA A 236 -1.00 -3.86 -6.41
C ALA A 236 -2.13 -3.19 -5.59
N PHE A 237 -2.94 -2.33 -6.20
CA PHE A 237 -4.14 -1.80 -5.55
C PHE A 237 -5.34 -2.67 -5.95
N PRO A 238 -6.16 -3.16 -5.00
CA PRO A 238 -7.15 -4.22 -5.27
C PRO A 238 -8.40 -3.73 -6.01
N ALA A 239 -8.52 -2.45 -6.35
CA ALA A 239 -9.72 -1.89 -6.97
C ALA A 239 -10.10 -2.61 -8.28
N VAL A 240 -9.15 -2.74 -9.22
CA VAL A 240 -9.41 -3.39 -10.52
C VAL A 240 -9.79 -4.86 -10.34
N SER A 241 -9.09 -5.57 -9.44
CA SER A 241 -9.41 -6.95 -9.11
C SER A 241 -10.81 -7.08 -8.50
N THR A 242 -11.22 -6.11 -7.67
CA THR A 242 -12.57 -6.08 -7.07
C THR A 242 -13.64 -5.82 -8.13
N PHE A 243 -13.39 -4.93 -9.09
CA PHE A 243 -14.30 -4.74 -10.24
C PHE A 243 -14.46 -6.04 -11.03
N LEU A 244 -13.35 -6.73 -11.35
CA LEU A 244 -13.40 -8.01 -12.06
C LEU A 244 -14.21 -9.07 -11.29
N LEU A 245 -14.00 -9.16 -9.97
CA LEU A 245 -14.78 -10.03 -9.10
C LEU A 245 -16.29 -9.69 -9.15
N SER A 246 -16.62 -8.39 -9.12
CA SER A 246 -18.01 -7.91 -9.13
C SER A 246 -18.72 -8.20 -10.46
N GLU A 247 -18.02 -8.03 -11.59
CA GLU A 247 -18.53 -8.42 -12.91
C GLU A 247 -18.87 -9.92 -12.95
N ARG A 248 -17.94 -10.78 -12.52
CA ARG A 248 -18.19 -12.22 -12.43
C ARG A 248 -19.33 -12.56 -11.48
N ALA A 249 -19.42 -11.87 -10.34
CA ALA A 249 -20.51 -12.07 -9.38
C ALA A 249 -21.89 -11.72 -9.98
N THR A 250 -21.94 -10.70 -10.80
CA THR A 250 -23.18 -10.30 -11.51
C THR A 250 -23.66 -11.42 -12.41
N ASP A 251 -22.78 -12.03 -13.23
CA ASP A 251 -23.13 -13.19 -14.05
C ASP A 251 -23.71 -14.33 -13.20
N LEU A 252 -23.02 -14.68 -12.11
CA LEU A 252 -23.44 -15.76 -11.21
C LEU A 252 -24.81 -15.52 -10.56
N VAL A 253 -25.12 -14.27 -10.23
CA VAL A 253 -26.45 -13.88 -9.70
C VAL A 253 -27.51 -13.99 -10.77
N LEU A 254 -27.25 -13.51 -11.98
CA LEU A 254 -28.20 -13.57 -13.10
C LEU A 254 -28.49 -15.01 -13.52
N GLU A 255 -27.49 -15.88 -13.56
CA GLU A 255 -27.66 -17.32 -13.78
C GLU A 255 -28.62 -17.94 -12.75
N ASP A 256 -28.42 -17.63 -11.44
CA ASP A 256 -29.22 -18.21 -10.36
C ASP A 256 -30.68 -17.71 -10.37
N VAL A 257 -30.96 -16.54 -10.90
CA VAL A 257 -32.35 -16.02 -11.04
C VAL A 257 -32.97 -16.32 -12.41
N GLY A 258 -32.30 -17.09 -13.25
CA GLY A 258 -32.81 -17.52 -14.54
C GLY A 258 -32.98 -16.39 -15.57
N LYS A 259 -32.11 -15.38 -15.52
CA LYS A 259 -32.14 -14.20 -16.41
C LYS A 259 -31.05 -14.19 -17.50
N TRP A 260 -30.41 -15.34 -17.70
CA TRP A 260 -29.48 -15.59 -18.83
C TRP A 260 -30.13 -16.56 -19.82
#